data_506e295ac772b365edf46cd35016d28c
#
_entry.id   506e295ac772b365edf46cd35016d28c
#
_cell.length_a   1.000
_cell.length_b   1.000
_cell.length_c   1.000
_cell.angle_alpha   90.00
_cell.angle_beta   90.00
_cell.angle_gamma   90.00
#
_symmetry.space_group_name_H-M   'P 1'
#
loop_
_entity.id
_entity.type
_entity.pdbx_description
1 polymer ?
#
loop_
_entity_poly.entity_id
_entity_poly.type
_entity_poly.pdbx_seq_one_letter_code
_entity_poly.pdbx_strand_id
1 'polypeptide(L)'
;MEVAYEAQKYFKDAKGNDSYRFFSKLKQWAGADEKQNFRDLFEDFSLESFAHCTDFNPIEIYAYYIGRCINNMHNGVFLKYFLSYPIKYEKHQAKKIRESFEKGLKKSLPRHVFDDDKTAKNFKVELRASEPCAYAISALKSYGFDKTAKLDKPIYYGVFDFGGGTTDFDFGKWEKSTNPKFAYKMTHFSSGGDKYLGGENLLELLAFEAYAQNFQTLKEKDIVIAKPNYDGINEQRFGSFMQKSREARLNLQTIASNLRPFLENLDAHIIEAIEENEEFKIEGFTKDFKAQLFDRNGKDIPEIELKIDCKELLNLLKSKIDDGVANFFAGVSKVMAENIDNQCRAFHVFLGGNASKSVLVKQAFENAKEKQLKAYKQMASKDDFAFILYEPLGTEASDKQILELTRKDALKAWGGYVKPNCKTGVAFGLLEIRNKAGGIEMPSIDSNPVFKYDLGVEKEGKFHAKISRDSLKTNEYQIFQTKEEWGGFDGLEIRYSDKPIANTNNLSIHDTELKEHEEVDVKVCCVDSQSSGAV
;
A
#
# COMPACT_ATOMS: atom_id res chain seq x y z
N MET A 1 12.88 -25.33 -1.58
CA MET A 1 12.06 -24.18 -1.14
C MET A 1 11.18 -23.78 -2.31
N GLU A 2 9.86 -23.78 -2.08
CA GLU A 2 8.86 -23.38 -3.06
C GLU A 2 8.49 -21.90 -2.85
N VAL A 3 8.11 -21.20 -3.90
CA VAL A 3 7.83 -19.77 -3.87
C VAL A 3 6.60 -19.47 -4.73
N ALA A 4 5.88 -18.40 -4.38
CA ALA A 4 4.72 -17.91 -5.09
C ALA A 4 3.61 -18.97 -5.23
N TYR A 5 3.18 -19.27 -6.45
CA TYR A 5 2.05 -20.16 -6.71
C TYR A 5 2.23 -21.57 -6.14
N GLU A 6 3.42 -22.17 -6.27
CA GLU A 6 3.71 -23.48 -5.73
C GLU A 6 3.66 -23.49 -4.20
N ALA A 7 4.24 -22.48 -3.55
CA ALA A 7 4.15 -22.33 -2.10
C ALA A 7 2.68 -22.16 -1.64
N GLN A 8 1.87 -21.43 -2.40
CA GLN A 8 0.44 -21.24 -2.10
C GLN A 8 -0.36 -22.54 -2.22
N LYS A 9 0.00 -23.42 -3.16
CA LYS A 9 -0.59 -24.74 -3.28
C LYS A 9 -0.33 -25.59 -2.04
N TYR A 10 0.93 -25.66 -1.61
CA TYR A 10 1.28 -26.36 -0.37
C TYR A 10 0.64 -25.74 0.87
N PHE A 11 0.49 -24.43 0.89
CA PHE A 11 -0.18 -23.74 2.00
C PHE A 11 -1.66 -24.11 2.14
N LYS A 12 -2.37 -24.30 1.02
CA LYS A 12 -3.77 -24.77 1.02
C LYS A 12 -3.93 -26.18 1.59
N ASP A 13 -2.94 -27.03 1.36
CA ASP A 13 -2.94 -28.42 1.81
C ASP A 13 -2.29 -28.59 3.20
N ALA A 14 -1.67 -27.53 3.73
CA ALA A 14 -0.97 -27.57 5.01
C ALA A 14 -1.95 -27.65 6.18
N LYS A 15 -1.77 -28.64 7.03
CA LYS A 15 -2.49 -28.71 8.31
C LYS A 15 -1.95 -27.63 9.25
N GLY A 16 -2.77 -27.17 10.20
CA GLY A 16 -2.46 -26.04 11.08
C GLY A 16 -1.05 -26.02 11.68
N ASN A 17 -0.44 -27.19 11.92
CA ASN A 17 0.93 -27.32 12.42
C ASN A 17 2.04 -26.99 11.40
N ASP A 18 1.74 -26.87 10.11
CA ASP A 18 2.74 -26.63 9.07
C ASP A 18 2.78 -25.18 8.58
N SER A 19 1.90 -24.31 9.08
CA SER A 19 1.82 -22.92 8.64
C SER A 19 3.11 -22.12 8.88
N TYR A 20 3.93 -22.51 9.85
CA TYR A 20 5.25 -21.91 10.13
C TYR A 20 6.26 -22.08 9.00
N ARG A 21 6.03 -22.99 8.07
CA ARG A 21 6.89 -23.22 6.90
C ARG A 21 6.70 -22.17 5.80
N PHE A 22 5.69 -21.30 5.95
CA PHE A 22 5.32 -20.31 4.95
C PHE A 22 5.64 -18.89 5.39
N PHE A 23 6.46 -18.22 4.61
CA PHE A 23 6.78 -16.81 4.79
C PHE A 23 5.82 -15.97 3.94
N SER A 24 4.87 -15.31 4.59
CA SER A 24 3.94 -14.38 3.95
C SER A 24 4.34 -12.92 4.24
N LYS A 25 3.71 -11.97 3.53
CA LYS A 25 3.86 -10.53 3.78
C LYS A 25 5.32 -10.02 3.75
N LEU A 26 6.19 -10.59 2.90
CA LEU A 26 7.61 -10.23 2.79
C LEU A 26 7.85 -8.73 2.58
N LYS A 27 6.93 -8.04 1.89
CA LYS A 27 6.99 -6.59 1.70
C LYS A 27 6.83 -5.83 3.03
N GLN A 28 5.89 -6.23 3.88
CA GLN A 28 5.71 -5.62 5.20
C GLN A 28 6.90 -5.90 6.10
N TRP A 29 7.43 -7.13 6.06
CA TRP A 29 8.65 -7.48 6.79
C TRP A 29 9.85 -6.61 6.36
N ALA A 30 10.00 -6.33 5.08
CA ALA A 30 11.07 -5.49 4.56
C ALA A 30 11.01 -4.03 5.05
N GLY A 31 9.80 -3.54 5.34
CA GLY A 31 9.56 -2.19 5.85
C GLY A 31 9.62 -2.04 7.36
N ALA A 32 9.77 -3.15 8.11
CA ALA A 32 9.83 -3.09 9.57
C ALA A 32 11.25 -2.76 10.08
N ASP A 33 11.37 -2.12 11.24
CA ASP A 33 12.66 -1.81 11.87
C ASP A 33 13.39 -3.05 12.34
N GLU A 34 14.74 -3.03 12.30
CA GLU A 34 15.58 -4.22 12.53
C GLU A 34 15.36 -4.92 13.87
N LYS A 35 14.94 -4.22 14.91
CA LYS A 35 14.73 -4.78 16.25
C LYS A 35 13.41 -5.57 16.40
N GLN A 36 12.43 -5.34 15.55
CA GLN A 36 11.14 -6.03 15.58
C GLN A 36 11.07 -7.26 14.66
N ASN A 37 12.05 -7.44 13.77
CA ASN A 37 11.85 -8.19 12.53
C ASN A 37 11.83 -9.71 12.63
N PHE A 38 12.58 -10.31 13.51
CA PHE A 38 12.69 -11.76 13.51
C PHE A 38 12.03 -12.40 14.72
N ARG A 39 12.17 -11.80 15.89
CA ARG A 39 11.56 -12.30 17.11
C ARG A 39 10.04 -12.21 17.08
N ASP A 40 9.48 -11.05 16.72
CA ASP A 40 8.02 -10.81 16.79
C ASP A 40 7.20 -11.61 15.76
N LEU A 41 7.81 -11.99 14.62
CA LEU A 41 7.18 -12.87 13.64
C LEU A 41 7.38 -14.36 13.96
N PHE A 42 8.37 -14.68 14.79
CA PHE A 42 8.81 -16.05 15.04
C PHE A 42 9.08 -16.39 16.51
N GLU A 43 8.61 -15.57 17.45
CA GLU A 43 8.81 -15.77 18.90
C GLU A 43 8.31 -17.14 19.41
N ASP A 44 7.34 -17.72 18.70
CA ASP A 44 6.80 -19.06 19.04
C ASP A 44 7.54 -20.21 18.34
N PHE A 45 8.55 -19.92 17.56
CA PHE A 45 9.34 -20.97 16.94
C PHE A 45 10.54 -21.29 17.83
N SER A 46 10.47 -22.41 18.53
CA SER A 46 11.63 -23.14 19.02
C SER A 46 12.50 -23.64 17.85
N LEU A 47 12.87 -22.72 16.97
CA LEU A 47 13.78 -22.96 15.86
C LEU A 47 15.20 -22.84 16.40
N GLU A 48 15.59 -23.73 17.31
CA GLU A 48 17.00 -23.93 17.68
C GLU A 48 17.87 -24.04 16.44
N SER A 49 17.36 -24.60 15.35
CA SER A 49 18.04 -24.70 14.06
C SER A 49 18.21 -23.38 13.31
N PHE A 50 17.36 -22.37 13.52
CA PHE A 50 17.49 -21.03 12.90
C PHE A 50 18.05 -19.97 13.82
N ALA A 51 18.11 -20.21 15.13
CA ALA A 51 18.75 -19.31 16.09
C ALA A 51 20.25 -19.05 15.79
N HIS A 52 20.87 -19.92 15.01
CA HIS A 52 22.25 -19.79 14.55
C HIS A 52 22.40 -19.12 13.17
N CYS A 53 21.31 -18.87 12.44
CA CYS A 53 21.32 -18.16 11.16
C CYS A 53 21.13 -16.66 11.37
N THR A 54 22.15 -15.97 11.86
CA THR A 54 22.15 -14.49 12.04
C THR A 54 22.02 -13.72 10.73
N ASP A 55 22.23 -14.37 9.58
CA ASP A 55 22.27 -13.75 8.25
C ASP A 55 21.12 -14.17 7.33
N PHE A 56 20.03 -14.76 7.87
CA PHE A 56 18.89 -15.17 7.06
C PHE A 56 18.09 -13.94 6.58
N ASN A 57 18.07 -13.74 5.26
CA ASN A 57 17.30 -12.66 4.63
C ASN A 57 16.30 -13.25 3.61
N PRO A 58 15.00 -13.33 3.95
CA PRO A 58 14.00 -13.92 3.07
C PRO A 58 13.82 -13.13 1.76
N ILE A 59 14.10 -11.82 1.74
CA ILE A 59 14.04 -11.01 0.52
C ILE A 59 15.18 -11.40 -0.43
N GLU A 60 16.37 -11.65 0.08
CA GLU A 60 17.50 -12.12 -0.73
C GLU A 60 17.19 -13.48 -1.38
N ILE A 61 16.57 -14.38 -0.64
CA ILE A 61 16.16 -15.70 -1.15
C ILE A 61 15.06 -15.54 -2.21
N TYR A 62 14.08 -14.69 -1.97
CA TYR A 62 13.02 -14.38 -2.93
C TYR A 62 13.60 -13.79 -4.23
N ALA A 63 14.53 -12.84 -4.11
CA ALA A 63 15.23 -12.25 -5.24
C ALA A 63 16.07 -13.27 -6.04
N TYR A 64 16.73 -14.19 -5.34
CA TYR A 64 17.44 -15.31 -5.98
C TYR A 64 16.48 -16.17 -6.83
N TYR A 65 15.32 -16.52 -6.26
CA TYR A 65 14.32 -17.32 -6.98
C TYR A 65 13.77 -16.58 -8.21
N ILE A 66 13.41 -15.30 -8.06
CA ILE A 66 12.94 -14.46 -9.19
C ILE A 66 14.02 -14.39 -10.27
N GLY A 67 15.27 -14.17 -9.90
CA GLY A 67 16.37 -14.12 -10.84
C GLY A 67 16.54 -15.43 -11.62
N ARG A 68 16.39 -16.57 -10.94
CA ARG A 68 16.39 -17.88 -11.59
C ARG A 68 15.24 -18.05 -12.58
N CYS A 69 14.03 -17.65 -12.21
CA CYS A 69 12.87 -17.71 -13.10
C CYS A 69 13.07 -16.83 -14.33
N ILE A 70 13.43 -15.55 -14.14
CA ILE A 70 13.59 -14.59 -15.24
C ILE A 70 14.65 -15.05 -16.22
N ASN A 71 15.82 -15.50 -15.74
CA ASN A 71 16.95 -15.86 -16.60
C ASN A 71 16.82 -17.26 -17.22
N ASN A 72 15.91 -18.11 -16.74
CA ASN A 72 15.62 -19.40 -17.38
C ASN A 72 14.64 -19.30 -18.56
N MET A 73 13.95 -18.17 -18.72
CA MET A 73 12.92 -17.99 -19.75
C MET A 73 13.50 -17.54 -21.11
N HIS A 74 14.78 -17.16 -21.18
CA HIS A 74 15.39 -16.51 -22.34
C HIS A 74 16.75 -17.13 -22.67
N ASN A 75 17.15 -16.97 -23.94
CA ASN A 75 18.48 -17.38 -24.42
C ASN A 75 19.57 -16.34 -24.02
N GLY A 76 19.64 -16.01 -22.75
CA GLY A 76 20.59 -15.05 -22.22
C GLY A 76 20.22 -14.61 -20.82
N VAL A 77 21.05 -13.80 -20.21
CA VAL A 77 20.84 -13.29 -18.86
C VAL A 77 20.61 -11.79 -18.85
N PHE A 78 19.70 -11.36 -17.98
CA PHE A 78 19.52 -9.93 -17.72
C PHE A 78 20.54 -9.46 -16.68
N LEU A 79 21.16 -8.31 -16.92
CA LEU A 79 22.14 -7.69 -16.02
C LEU A 79 21.63 -6.40 -15.38
N LYS A 80 20.51 -5.83 -15.89
CA LYS A 80 19.92 -4.61 -15.34
C LYS A 80 18.51 -4.88 -14.87
N TYR A 81 18.28 -4.60 -13.60
CA TYR A 81 17.00 -4.81 -12.92
C TYR A 81 16.50 -3.49 -12.35
N PHE A 82 15.24 -3.20 -12.57
CA PHE A 82 14.58 -2.02 -12.02
C PHE A 82 13.59 -2.45 -10.95
N LEU A 83 13.64 -1.79 -9.80
CA LEU A 83 12.75 -2.01 -8.69
C LEU A 83 11.89 -0.79 -8.44
N SER A 84 10.65 -1.02 -8.05
CA SER A 84 9.79 -0.06 -7.38
C SER A 84 9.95 -0.17 -5.86
N TYR A 85 9.41 0.80 -5.17
CA TYR A 85 9.33 0.81 -3.71
C TYR A 85 7.99 1.41 -3.26
N PRO A 86 7.46 0.98 -2.10
CA PRO A 86 6.30 1.62 -1.49
C PRO A 86 6.61 3.06 -1.12
N ILE A 87 5.65 3.96 -1.32
CA ILE A 87 5.83 5.39 -1.02
C ILE A 87 6.22 5.63 0.45
N LYS A 88 5.66 4.82 1.35
CA LYS A 88 5.87 4.96 2.79
C LYS A 88 7.24 4.50 3.28
N TYR A 89 8.03 3.85 2.44
CA TYR A 89 9.36 3.43 2.83
C TYR A 89 10.32 4.61 2.90
N GLU A 90 11.06 4.65 4.00
CA GLU A 90 12.17 5.57 4.14
C GLU A 90 13.34 5.18 3.23
N LYS A 91 14.24 6.12 2.96
CA LYS A 91 15.40 5.87 2.08
C LYS A 91 16.21 4.65 2.50
N HIS A 92 16.42 4.46 3.82
CA HIS A 92 17.18 3.32 4.32
C HIS A 92 16.47 1.98 4.09
N GLN A 93 15.13 1.93 4.23
CA GLN A 93 14.33 0.74 3.98
C GLN A 93 14.35 0.37 2.49
N ALA A 94 14.14 1.35 1.62
CA ALA A 94 14.22 1.16 0.16
C ALA A 94 15.63 0.71 -0.27
N LYS A 95 16.70 1.28 0.32
CA LYS A 95 18.09 0.88 0.11
C LYS A 95 18.33 -0.57 0.54
N LYS A 96 17.83 -0.97 1.73
CA LYS A 96 17.95 -2.34 2.25
C LYS A 96 17.31 -3.37 1.30
N ILE A 97 16.11 -3.05 0.77
CA ILE A 97 15.45 -3.91 -0.22
C ILE A 97 16.30 -4.02 -1.49
N ARG A 98 16.76 -2.90 -2.03
CA ARG A 98 17.63 -2.89 -3.21
C ARG A 98 18.87 -3.76 -3.01
N GLU A 99 19.54 -3.63 -1.87
CA GLU A 99 20.74 -4.41 -1.55
C GLU A 99 20.44 -5.91 -1.40
N SER A 100 19.32 -6.25 -0.79
CA SER A 100 18.86 -7.65 -0.69
C SER A 100 18.55 -8.24 -2.07
N PHE A 101 17.86 -7.48 -2.93
CA PHE A 101 17.61 -7.89 -4.32
C PHE A 101 18.91 -8.01 -5.11
N GLU A 102 19.84 -7.07 -4.96
CA GLU A 102 21.14 -7.10 -5.62
C GLU A 102 21.92 -8.38 -5.28
N LYS A 103 21.99 -8.73 -3.99
CA LYS A 103 22.64 -9.96 -3.53
C LYS A 103 21.96 -11.22 -4.08
N GLY A 104 20.63 -11.31 -3.97
CA GLY A 104 19.88 -12.46 -4.43
C GLY A 104 19.94 -12.65 -5.94
N LEU A 105 19.72 -11.61 -6.71
CA LEU A 105 19.82 -11.61 -8.17
C LEU A 105 21.22 -11.96 -8.64
N LYS A 106 22.27 -11.41 -8.01
CA LYS A 106 23.66 -11.75 -8.32
C LYS A 106 23.94 -13.22 -8.11
N LYS A 107 23.48 -13.81 -7.00
CA LYS A 107 23.61 -15.24 -6.72
C LYS A 107 22.83 -16.13 -7.69
N SER A 108 21.77 -15.63 -8.33
CA SER A 108 20.98 -16.38 -9.30
C SER A 108 21.66 -16.57 -10.66
N LEU A 109 22.67 -15.76 -10.95
CA LEU A 109 23.42 -15.80 -12.22
C LEU A 109 24.57 -16.80 -12.14
N PRO A 110 24.95 -17.41 -13.29
CA PRO A 110 26.13 -18.24 -13.38
C PRO A 110 27.41 -17.49 -12.98
N ARG A 111 28.31 -18.15 -12.23
CA ARG A 111 29.54 -17.51 -11.72
C ARG A 111 30.37 -16.86 -12.81
N HIS A 112 30.53 -17.51 -13.96
CA HIS A 112 31.34 -17.02 -15.07
C HIS A 112 30.85 -15.68 -15.67
N VAL A 113 29.61 -15.26 -15.39
CA VAL A 113 29.10 -13.93 -15.78
C VAL A 113 29.90 -12.81 -15.11
N PHE A 114 30.50 -13.09 -13.95
CA PHE A 114 31.25 -12.14 -13.16
C PHE A 114 32.78 -12.30 -13.28
N ASP A 115 33.24 -13.28 -14.07
CA ASP A 115 34.68 -13.47 -14.36
C ASP A 115 35.21 -12.43 -15.36
N ASP A 116 34.31 -11.82 -16.15
CA ASP A 116 34.62 -10.70 -17.04
C ASP A 116 34.26 -9.37 -16.37
N ASP A 117 35.24 -8.55 -16.08
CA ASP A 117 35.09 -7.25 -15.44
C ASP A 117 34.11 -6.30 -16.16
N LYS A 118 34.05 -6.35 -17.49
CA LYS A 118 33.15 -5.53 -18.28
C LYS A 118 31.69 -5.95 -18.09
N THR A 119 31.43 -7.24 -18.07
CA THR A 119 30.12 -7.81 -17.82
C THR A 119 29.70 -7.58 -16.37
N ALA A 120 30.60 -7.78 -15.41
CA ALA A 120 30.34 -7.54 -13.99
C ALA A 120 29.94 -6.10 -13.70
N LYS A 121 30.57 -5.11 -14.36
CA LYS A 121 30.23 -3.68 -14.22
C LYS A 121 28.86 -3.31 -14.81
N ASN A 122 28.31 -4.15 -15.69
CA ASN A 122 26.97 -3.95 -16.25
C ASN A 122 25.85 -4.49 -15.36
N PHE A 123 26.16 -5.32 -14.35
CA PHE A 123 25.17 -5.79 -13.40
C PHE A 123 24.76 -4.64 -12.47
N LYS A 124 23.46 -4.29 -12.51
CA LYS A 124 22.90 -3.19 -11.74
C LYS A 124 21.47 -3.51 -11.28
N VAL A 125 21.20 -3.19 -10.04
CA VAL A 125 19.85 -3.19 -9.47
C VAL A 125 19.54 -1.78 -8.98
N GLU A 126 18.56 -1.14 -9.60
CA GLU A 126 18.27 0.28 -9.42
C GLU A 126 16.83 0.49 -8.94
N LEU A 127 16.64 1.29 -7.91
CA LEU A 127 15.33 1.86 -7.60
C LEU A 127 15.00 2.93 -8.64
N ARG A 128 13.78 2.91 -9.19
CA ARG A 128 13.43 3.81 -10.29
C ARG A 128 12.21 4.69 -10.02
N ALA A 129 11.18 4.15 -9.39
CA ALA A 129 9.98 4.89 -9.06
C ALA A 129 9.25 4.24 -7.89
N SER A 130 8.35 4.98 -7.23
CA SER A 130 7.36 4.39 -6.34
C SER A 130 6.38 3.51 -7.12
N GLU A 131 5.73 2.58 -6.44
CA GLU A 131 4.77 1.66 -7.07
C GLU A 131 3.65 2.40 -7.81
N PRO A 132 2.91 3.34 -7.17
CA PRO A 132 1.82 4.03 -7.87
C PRO A 132 2.32 4.98 -8.97
N CYS A 133 3.51 5.58 -8.83
CA CYS A 133 4.12 6.38 -9.91
C CYS A 133 4.43 5.51 -11.13
N ALA A 134 5.03 4.34 -10.95
CA ALA A 134 5.27 3.40 -12.05
C ALA A 134 3.95 2.92 -12.68
N TYR A 135 2.92 2.64 -11.86
CA TYR A 135 1.59 2.29 -12.36
C TYR A 135 0.96 3.42 -13.17
N ALA A 136 1.08 4.69 -12.70
CA ALA A 136 0.59 5.86 -13.42
C ALA A 136 1.11 5.92 -14.87
N ILE A 137 2.39 5.64 -15.07
CA ILE A 137 3.01 5.63 -16.41
C ILE A 137 2.34 4.59 -17.31
N SER A 138 2.11 3.38 -16.80
CA SER A 138 1.43 2.33 -17.55
C SER A 138 -0.01 2.71 -17.87
N ALA A 139 -0.73 3.30 -16.93
CA ALA A 139 -2.09 3.75 -17.12
C ALA A 139 -2.17 4.89 -18.15
N LEU A 140 -1.36 5.93 -18.00
CA LEU A 140 -1.28 7.05 -18.94
C LEU A 140 -1.02 6.57 -20.38
N LYS A 141 -0.07 5.64 -20.55
CA LYS A 141 0.21 5.06 -21.87
C LYS A 141 -0.95 4.21 -22.38
N SER A 142 -1.54 3.35 -21.55
CA SER A 142 -2.66 2.48 -21.95
C SER A 142 -3.86 3.29 -22.42
N TYR A 143 -4.19 4.37 -21.71
CA TYR A 143 -5.29 5.27 -22.04
C TYR A 143 -4.95 6.32 -23.11
N GLY A 144 -3.76 6.22 -23.71
CA GLY A 144 -3.34 6.97 -24.90
C GLY A 144 -2.88 8.39 -24.62
N PHE A 145 -2.45 8.71 -23.39
CA PHE A 145 -1.81 9.99 -23.04
C PHE A 145 -0.33 10.06 -23.45
N ASP A 146 0.19 9.02 -24.09
CA ASP A 146 1.51 8.98 -24.72
C ASP A 146 1.50 9.50 -26.17
N LYS A 147 0.39 10.07 -26.64
CA LYS A 147 0.28 10.65 -27.99
C LYS A 147 0.35 12.17 -27.90
N THR A 148 1.29 12.73 -28.65
CA THR A 148 1.58 14.17 -28.67
C THR A 148 0.37 15.04 -28.99
N ALA A 149 -0.59 14.55 -29.79
CA ALA A 149 -1.81 15.28 -30.15
C ALA A 149 -2.78 15.50 -28.96
N LYS A 150 -2.64 14.74 -27.87
CA LYS A 150 -3.48 14.89 -26.67
C LYS A 150 -2.81 15.72 -25.56
N LEU A 151 -1.55 16.13 -25.74
CA LEU A 151 -0.74 16.81 -24.73
C LEU A 151 -0.51 18.30 -25.02
N ASP A 152 -1.49 18.97 -25.61
CA ASP A 152 -1.43 20.43 -25.73
C ASP A 152 -1.58 21.13 -24.36
N LYS A 153 -2.14 20.40 -23.39
CA LYS A 153 -2.25 20.82 -21.98
C LYS A 153 -1.73 19.71 -21.06
N PRO A 154 -1.22 20.08 -19.89
CA PRO A 154 -0.83 19.12 -18.86
C PRO A 154 -2.01 18.22 -18.42
N ILE A 155 -1.75 16.97 -18.16
CA ILE A 155 -2.68 16.00 -17.57
C ILE A 155 -2.39 15.94 -16.07
N TYR A 156 -3.32 16.39 -15.26
CA TYR A 156 -3.26 16.27 -13.80
C TYR A 156 -3.88 14.95 -13.40
N TYR A 157 -3.18 14.17 -12.59
CA TYR A 157 -3.60 12.83 -12.24
C TYR A 157 -3.44 12.50 -10.76
N GLY A 158 -4.22 11.51 -10.32
CA GLY A 158 -4.03 10.79 -9.07
C GLY A 158 -4.12 9.29 -9.32
N VAL A 159 -3.29 8.53 -8.62
CA VAL A 159 -3.36 7.07 -8.58
C VAL A 159 -3.81 6.63 -7.20
N PHE A 160 -4.78 5.73 -7.17
CA PHE A 160 -5.21 4.99 -6.00
C PHE A 160 -4.79 3.54 -6.19
N ASP A 161 -3.64 3.15 -5.63
CA ASP A 161 -3.12 1.79 -5.72
C ASP A 161 -3.55 0.98 -4.49
N PHE A 162 -4.68 0.27 -4.61
CA PHE A 162 -5.22 -0.58 -3.56
C PHE A 162 -4.70 -2.00 -3.70
N GLY A 163 -3.61 -2.28 -3.00
CA GLY A 163 -2.91 -3.56 -2.99
C GLY A 163 -3.48 -4.57 -2.00
N GLY A 164 -2.73 -5.66 -1.80
CA GLY A 164 -3.09 -6.69 -0.81
C GLY A 164 -2.83 -6.25 0.63
N GLY A 165 -1.77 -5.47 0.89
CA GLY A 165 -1.38 -5.07 2.25
C GLY A 165 -1.56 -3.60 2.56
N THR A 166 -1.47 -2.74 1.55
CA THR A 166 -1.51 -1.27 1.69
C THR A 166 -2.32 -0.64 0.57
N THR A 167 -2.73 0.59 0.80
CA THR A 167 -3.18 1.50 -0.25
C THR A 167 -2.20 2.65 -0.36
N ASP A 168 -1.70 2.92 -1.55
CA ASP A 168 -0.76 3.98 -1.83
C ASP A 168 -1.36 4.99 -2.82
N PHE A 169 -1.13 6.30 -2.60
CA PHE A 169 -1.60 7.38 -3.44
C PHE A 169 -0.41 8.12 -4.05
N ASP A 170 -0.53 8.50 -5.30
CA ASP A 170 0.41 9.37 -5.99
C ASP A 170 -0.34 10.43 -6.77
N PHE A 171 0.10 11.68 -6.66
CA PHE A 171 -0.50 12.80 -7.36
C PHE A 171 0.54 13.54 -8.15
N GLY A 172 0.22 13.90 -9.38
CA GLY A 172 1.20 14.53 -10.23
C GLY A 172 0.64 15.12 -11.51
N LYS A 173 1.58 15.48 -12.37
CA LYS A 173 1.34 16.08 -13.67
C LYS A 173 2.14 15.36 -14.74
N TRP A 174 1.50 15.10 -15.86
CA TRP A 174 2.09 14.54 -17.07
C TRP A 174 1.99 15.56 -18.20
N GLU A 175 3.13 15.85 -18.85
CA GLU A 175 3.22 16.85 -19.89
C GLU A 175 4.33 16.54 -20.91
N LYS A 176 4.40 17.28 -22.02
CA LYS A 176 5.56 17.24 -22.93
C LYS A 176 6.80 17.73 -22.19
N SER A 177 7.92 17.02 -22.36
CA SER A 177 9.18 17.50 -21.83
C SER A 177 9.72 18.67 -22.65
N THR A 178 10.26 19.67 -21.97
CA THR A 178 11.05 20.73 -22.60
C THR A 178 12.50 20.31 -22.88
N ASN A 179 12.93 19.21 -22.29
CA ASN A 179 14.24 18.62 -22.53
C ASN A 179 14.19 17.73 -23.79
N PRO A 180 14.97 18.04 -24.85
CA PRO A 180 14.89 17.32 -26.11
C PRO A 180 15.30 15.84 -26.04
N LYS A 181 15.89 15.40 -24.93
CA LYS A 181 16.22 13.98 -24.70
C LYS A 181 15.00 13.14 -24.35
N PHE A 182 13.92 13.76 -23.88
CA PHE A 182 12.72 13.10 -23.39
C PHE A 182 11.49 13.55 -24.18
N ALA A 183 10.54 12.66 -24.39
CA ALA A 183 9.26 13.01 -25.01
C ALA A 183 8.28 13.59 -23.98
N TYR A 184 8.33 13.06 -22.77
CA TYR A 184 7.38 13.37 -21.68
C TYR A 184 8.13 13.73 -20.42
N LYS A 185 7.45 14.49 -19.56
CA LYS A 185 7.88 14.81 -18.20
C LYS A 185 6.78 14.44 -17.23
N MET A 186 7.16 13.73 -16.19
CA MET A 186 6.31 13.47 -15.03
C MET A 186 6.78 14.35 -13.88
N THR A 187 5.87 15.11 -13.30
CA THR A 187 6.12 15.91 -12.10
C THR A 187 5.29 15.33 -10.96
N HIS A 188 5.95 14.98 -9.88
CA HIS A 188 5.30 14.54 -8.65
C HIS A 188 4.93 15.75 -7.80
N PHE A 189 3.72 15.77 -7.22
CA PHE A 189 3.26 16.82 -6.33
C PHE A 189 3.26 16.37 -4.88
N SER A 190 2.54 15.29 -4.59
CA SER A 190 2.47 14.72 -3.27
C SER A 190 2.08 13.24 -3.33
N SER A 191 2.20 12.58 -2.20
CA SER A 191 1.84 11.18 -2.04
C SER A 191 1.16 10.96 -0.69
N GLY A 192 0.47 9.84 -0.58
CA GLY A 192 -0.20 9.45 0.65
C GLY A 192 -0.52 7.97 0.64
N GLY A 193 -1.37 7.54 1.55
CA GLY A 193 -1.83 6.17 1.54
C GLY A 193 -2.27 5.69 2.92
N ASP A 194 -2.63 4.43 3.01
CA ASP A 194 -2.98 3.75 4.25
C ASP A 194 -2.24 2.41 4.35
N LYS A 195 -1.39 2.27 5.38
CA LYS A 195 -0.60 1.06 5.61
C LYS A 195 -1.42 -0.15 6.07
N TYR A 196 -2.67 0.09 6.50
CA TYR A 196 -3.56 -0.94 7.00
C TYR A 196 -4.76 -1.19 6.07
N LEU A 197 -5.02 -0.34 5.10
CA LEU A 197 -6.05 -0.55 4.09
C LEU A 197 -5.47 -1.37 2.92
N GLY A 198 -5.61 -2.67 2.99
CA GLY A 198 -5.22 -3.62 1.95
C GLY A 198 -6.12 -4.84 1.97
N GLY A 199 -6.26 -5.55 0.85
CA GLY A 199 -7.17 -6.70 0.75
C GLY A 199 -6.96 -7.77 1.82
N GLU A 200 -5.71 -8.11 2.14
CA GLU A 200 -5.39 -9.08 3.18
C GLU A 200 -5.67 -8.54 4.59
N ASN A 201 -5.46 -7.24 4.82
CA ASN A 201 -5.79 -6.63 6.11
C ASN A 201 -7.30 -6.52 6.32
N LEU A 202 -8.06 -6.21 5.24
CA LEU A 202 -9.52 -6.27 5.28
C LEU A 202 -10.01 -7.68 5.56
N LEU A 203 -9.38 -8.69 4.96
CA LEU A 203 -9.74 -10.09 5.20
C LEU A 203 -9.50 -10.50 6.66
N GLU A 204 -8.37 -10.10 7.26
CA GLU A 204 -8.10 -10.30 8.69
C GLU A 204 -9.12 -9.57 9.57
N LEU A 205 -9.54 -8.37 9.16
CA LEU A 205 -10.56 -7.61 9.86
C LEU A 205 -11.93 -8.29 9.82
N LEU A 206 -12.32 -8.83 8.65
CA LEU A 206 -13.54 -9.63 8.50
C LEU A 206 -13.49 -10.91 9.36
N ALA A 207 -12.33 -11.57 9.40
CA ALA A 207 -12.13 -12.76 10.23
C ALA A 207 -12.26 -12.44 11.72
N PHE A 208 -11.75 -11.30 12.13
CA PHE A 208 -11.90 -10.84 13.50
C PHE A 208 -13.36 -10.48 13.83
N GLU A 209 -14.08 -9.84 12.90
CA GLU A 209 -15.51 -9.56 13.07
C GLU A 209 -16.33 -10.86 13.15
N ALA A 210 -16.06 -11.85 12.32
CA ALA A 210 -16.68 -13.17 12.40
C ALA A 210 -16.42 -13.85 13.76
N TYR A 211 -15.20 -13.72 14.29
CA TYR A 211 -14.88 -14.17 15.63
C TYR A 211 -15.71 -13.40 16.68
N ALA A 212 -15.83 -12.09 16.55
CA ALA A 212 -16.58 -11.23 17.47
C ALA A 212 -18.08 -11.57 17.49
N GLN A 213 -18.67 -11.89 16.34
CA GLN A 213 -20.07 -12.34 16.22
C GLN A 213 -20.30 -13.69 16.94
N ASN A 214 -19.30 -14.55 17.02
CA ASN A 214 -19.36 -15.87 17.64
C ASN A 214 -18.65 -15.95 19.01
N PHE A 215 -18.29 -14.79 19.58
CA PHE A 215 -17.39 -14.73 20.75
C PHE A 215 -17.83 -15.58 21.93
N GLN A 216 -19.13 -15.63 22.26
CA GLN A 216 -19.59 -16.39 23.40
C GLN A 216 -19.32 -17.90 23.24
N THR A 217 -19.64 -18.48 22.08
CA THR A 217 -19.39 -19.89 21.77
C THR A 217 -17.89 -20.20 21.76
N LEU A 218 -17.08 -19.29 21.18
CA LEU A 218 -15.63 -19.44 21.09
C LEU A 218 -14.94 -19.32 22.46
N LYS A 219 -15.44 -18.43 23.30
CA LYS A 219 -15.01 -18.26 24.68
C LYS A 219 -15.22 -19.52 25.53
N GLU A 220 -16.38 -20.16 25.40
CA GLU A 220 -16.69 -21.42 26.10
C GLU A 220 -15.74 -22.56 25.71
N LYS A 221 -15.18 -22.51 24.51
CA LYS A 221 -14.21 -23.49 23.99
C LYS A 221 -12.75 -23.04 24.15
N ASP A 222 -12.51 -21.91 24.84
CA ASP A 222 -11.21 -21.30 25.08
C ASP A 222 -10.42 -20.96 23.80
N ILE A 223 -11.12 -20.63 22.71
CA ILE A 223 -10.53 -20.27 21.43
C ILE A 223 -10.01 -18.83 21.47
N VAL A 224 -8.74 -18.65 21.18
CA VAL A 224 -8.05 -17.35 21.15
C VAL A 224 -7.94 -16.81 19.73
N ILE A 225 -7.77 -15.48 19.59
CA ILE A 225 -7.64 -14.80 18.29
C ILE A 225 -6.49 -13.78 18.31
N ALA A 226 -5.79 -13.62 17.20
CA ALA A 226 -4.82 -12.54 17.04
C ALA A 226 -5.53 -11.22 16.72
N LYS A 227 -4.97 -10.13 17.25
CA LYS A 227 -5.41 -8.77 16.87
C LYS A 227 -5.03 -8.50 15.41
N PRO A 228 -5.99 -8.17 14.53
CA PRO A 228 -5.64 -7.69 13.20
C PRO A 228 -4.95 -6.32 13.28
N ASN A 229 -4.15 -6.01 12.29
CA ASN A 229 -3.47 -4.71 12.18
C ASN A 229 -4.48 -3.61 11.83
N TYR A 230 -5.26 -3.21 12.83
CA TYR A 230 -6.29 -2.19 12.68
C TYR A 230 -6.49 -1.42 14.01
N ASP A 231 -6.57 -0.10 13.91
CA ASP A 231 -6.87 0.77 15.05
C ASP A 231 -8.38 0.81 15.32
N GLY A 232 -8.78 0.94 16.59
CA GLY A 232 -10.20 1.05 16.99
C GLY A 232 -10.88 -0.25 17.42
N ILE A 233 -10.11 -1.36 17.54
CA ILE A 233 -10.63 -2.59 18.14
C ILE A 233 -10.77 -2.41 19.66
N ASN A 234 -11.96 -2.68 20.19
CA ASN A 234 -12.19 -2.68 21.64
C ASN A 234 -11.54 -3.92 22.29
N GLU A 235 -10.26 -3.81 22.64
CA GLU A 235 -9.50 -4.89 23.26
C GLU A 235 -10.09 -5.35 24.60
N GLN A 236 -10.68 -4.43 25.35
CA GLN A 236 -11.28 -4.75 26.66
C GLN A 236 -12.41 -5.77 26.56
N ARG A 237 -13.17 -5.76 25.44
CA ARG A 237 -14.26 -6.72 25.19
C ARG A 237 -13.77 -8.17 25.17
N PHE A 238 -12.58 -8.40 24.64
CA PHE A 238 -12.03 -9.74 24.40
C PHE A 238 -11.04 -10.17 25.48
N GLY A 239 -10.42 -9.23 26.19
CA GLY A 239 -9.52 -9.50 27.30
C GLY A 239 -8.40 -10.47 26.95
N SER A 240 -8.22 -11.53 27.74
CA SER A 240 -7.18 -12.54 27.57
C SER A 240 -7.39 -13.47 26.34
N PHE A 241 -8.50 -13.34 25.61
CA PHE A 241 -8.75 -14.11 24.39
C PHE A 241 -8.09 -13.48 23.15
N MET A 242 -7.71 -12.20 23.23
CA MET A 242 -6.90 -11.56 22.20
C MET A 242 -5.42 -11.74 22.56
N GLN A 243 -4.69 -12.49 21.74
CA GLN A 243 -3.31 -12.89 22.03
C GLN A 243 -2.41 -12.76 20.79
N LYS A 244 -1.11 -12.69 21.04
CA LYS A 244 -0.10 -12.78 19.97
C LYS A 244 0.40 -14.21 19.73
N SER A 245 -0.23 -15.22 20.35
CA SER A 245 0.19 -16.61 20.27
C SER A 245 0.06 -17.18 18.85
N ARG A 246 0.73 -18.31 18.63
CA ARG A 246 0.64 -19.06 17.38
C ARG A 246 -0.79 -19.50 17.08
N GLU A 247 -1.46 -20.05 18.07
CA GLU A 247 -2.85 -20.53 17.99
C GLU A 247 -3.80 -19.42 17.60
N ALA A 248 -3.64 -18.23 18.21
CA ALA A 248 -4.43 -17.06 17.89
C ALA A 248 -4.25 -16.61 16.43
N ARG A 249 -3.04 -16.67 15.91
CA ARG A 249 -2.75 -16.36 14.49
C ARG A 249 -3.32 -17.40 13.53
N LEU A 250 -3.17 -18.68 13.87
CA LEU A 250 -3.75 -19.78 13.07
C LEU A 250 -5.26 -19.69 13.01
N ASN A 251 -5.92 -19.40 14.13
CA ASN A 251 -7.36 -19.22 14.18
C ASN A 251 -7.81 -18.05 13.29
N LEU A 252 -7.14 -16.90 13.36
CA LEU A 252 -7.42 -15.76 12.50
C LEU A 252 -7.27 -16.14 11.01
N GLN A 253 -6.19 -16.82 10.64
CA GLN A 253 -5.92 -17.25 9.26
C GLN A 253 -6.94 -18.29 8.77
N THR A 254 -7.36 -19.22 9.62
CA THR A 254 -8.37 -20.22 9.27
C THR A 254 -9.71 -19.57 8.98
N ILE A 255 -10.17 -18.64 9.83
CA ILE A 255 -11.42 -17.91 9.64
C ILE A 255 -11.30 -17.04 8.37
N ALA A 256 -10.17 -16.32 8.20
CA ALA A 256 -9.90 -15.50 7.03
C ALA A 256 -9.96 -16.31 5.71
N SER A 257 -9.40 -17.52 5.70
CA SER A 257 -9.43 -18.39 4.52
C SER A 257 -10.85 -18.78 4.10
N ASN A 258 -11.76 -19.01 5.07
CA ASN A 258 -13.16 -19.30 4.80
C ASN A 258 -13.94 -18.07 4.29
N LEU A 259 -13.53 -16.85 4.70
CA LEU A 259 -14.16 -15.60 4.29
C LEU A 259 -13.57 -15.00 3.00
N ARG A 260 -12.43 -15.51 2.52
CA ARG A 260 -11.79 -15.02 1.29
C ARG A 260 -12.73 -15.03 0.08
N PRO A 261 -13.50 -16.10 -0.22
CA PRO A 261 -14.43 -16.08 -1.34
C PRO A 261 -15.52 -15.00 -1.21
N PHE A 262 -15.96 -14.70 0.02
CA PHE A 262 -16.88 -13.60 0.27
C PHE A 262 -16.28 -12.26 -0.16
N LEU A 263 -15.06 -11.94 0.27
CA LEU A 263 -14.38 -10.68 -0.08
C LEU A 263 -14.08 -10.57 -1.59
N GLU A 264 -13.64 -11.67 -2.21
CA GLU A 264 -13.11 -11.66 -3.58
C GLU A 264 -14.22 -11.71 -4.65
N ASN A 265 -15.42 -12.24 -4.34
CA ASN A 265 -16.48 -12.51 -5.31
C ASN A 265 -17.76 -11.68 -5.06
N LEU A 266 -17.68 -10.59 -4.28
CA LEU A 266 -18.79 -9.65 -4.17
C LEU A 266 -19.03 -8.96 -5.52
N ASP A 267 -20.28 -9.05 -6.00
CA ASP A 267 -20.78 -8.28 -7.14
C ASP A 267 -21.99 -7.41 -6.75
N ALA A 268 -22.51 -6.62 -7.67
CA ALA A 268 -23.60 -5.71 -7.40
C ALA A 268 -24.90 -6.42 -6.95
N HIS A 269 -25.20 -7.58 -7.53
CA HIS A 269 -26.42 -8.34 -7.19
C HIS A 269 -26.31 -8.99 -5.81
N ILE A 270 -25.12 -9.52 -5.48
CA ILE A 270 -24.86 -10.09 -4.16
C ILE A 270 -24.94 -9.00 -3.08
N ILE A 271 -24.38 -7.82 -3.34
CA ILE A 271 -24.43 -6.68 -2.42
C ILE A 271 -25.88 -6.28 -2.16
N GLU A 272 -26.69 -6.13 -3.20
CA GLU A 272 -28.10 -5.78 -3.10
C GLU A 272 -28.89 -6.84 -2.32
N ALA A 273 -28.71 -8.12 -2.62
CA ALA A 273 -29.35 -9.22 -1.89
C ALA A 273 -28.99 -9.24 -0.39
N ILE A 274 -27.72 -8.96 -0.03
CA ILE A 274 -27.29 -8.85 1.37
C ILE A 274 -27.97 -7.66 2.06
N GLU A 275 -28.08 -6.51 1.39
CA GLU A 275 -28.71 -5.31 1.94
C GLU A 275 -30.20 -5.48 2.17
N GLU A 276 -30.88 -6.18 1.26
CA GLU A 276 -32.31 -6.46 1.33
C GLU A 276 -32.66 -7.71 2.15
N ASN A 277 -31.64 -8.39 2.71
CA ASN A 277 -31.73 -9.66 3.44
C ASN A 277 -32.37 -10.79 2.61
N GLU A 278 -32.06 -10.81 1.32
CA GLU A 278 -32.44 -11.87 0.38
C GLU A 278 -31.41 -13.01 0.36
N GLU A 279 -31.79 -14.13 -0.25
CA GLU A 279 -30.88 -15.26 -0.46
C GLU A 279 -29.87 -14.93 -1.55
N PHE A 280 -28.60 -15.24 -1.30
CA PHE A 280 -27.51 -15.09 -2.27
C PHE A 280 -26.59 -16.32 -2.23
N LYS A 281 -25.82 -16.49 -3.28
CA LYS A 281 -24.83 -17.56 -3.39
C LYS A 281 -23.49 -17.00 -3.90
N ILE A 282 -22.43 -17.31 -3.18
CA ILE A 282 -21.05 -17.05 -3.59
C ILE A 282 -20.33 -18.40 -3.69
N GLU A 283 -19.67 -18.64 -4.82
CA GLU A 283 -18.90 -19.87 -5.00
C GLU A 283 -17.75 -19.94 -3.97
N GLY A 284 -17.67 -21.08 -3.28
CA GLY A 284 -16.66 -21.30 -2.24
C GLY A 284 -16.94 -20.61 -0.89
N PHE A 285 -18.09 -19.97 -0.70
CA PHE A 285 -18.51 -19.37 0.57
C PHE A 285 -19.82 -19.96 1.06
N THR A 286 -19.91 -20.19 2.35
CA THR A 286 -21.13 -20.57 3.08
C THR A 286 -21.30 -19.62 4.26
N LYS A 287 -22.51 -19.09 4.43
CA LYS A 287 -22.83 -18.14 5.50
C LYS A 287 -22.53 -18.74 6.89
N ASP A 288 -22.88 -20.01 7.08
CA ASP A 288 -22.54 -20.77 8.29
C ASP A 288 -21.52 -21.82 7.88
N PHE A 289 -20.31 -21.74 8.41
CA PHE A 289 -19.24 -22.68 8.07
C PHE A 289 -18.62 -23.30 9.32
N LYS A 290 -18.08 -24.49 9.15
CA LYS A 290 -17.32 -25.20 10.20
C LYS A 290 -15.85 -24.95 10.01
N ALA A 291 -15.16 -24.61 11.10
CA ALA A 291 -13.74 -24.39 11.15
C ALA A 291 -13.06 -25.27 12.20
N GLN A 292 -11.85 -25.73 11.88
CA GLN A 292 -10.95 -26.34 12.82
C GLN A 292 -10.12 -25.25 13.48
N LEU A 293 -10.29 -25.05 14.79
CA LEU A 293 -9.63 -23.97 15.54
C LEU A 293 -8.87 -24.55 16.74
N PHE A 294 -7.93 -23.79 17.26
CA PHE A 294 -7.09 -24.17 18.39
C PHE A 294 -7.51 -23.41 19.66
N ASP A 295 -7.59 -24.13 20.79
CA ASP A 295 -7.69 -23.47 22.09
C ASP A 295 -6.35 -22.81 22.47
N ARG A 296 -6.31 -22.04 23.58
CA ARG A 296 -5.09 -21.38 24.06
C ARG A 296 -3.94 -22.31 24.42
N ASN A 297 -4.21 -23.59 24.64
CA ASN A 297 -3.22 -24.61 25.00
C ASN A 297 -2.74 -25.40 23.77
N GLY A 298 -3.17 -25.02 22.57
CA GLY A 298 -2.80 -25.70 21.33
C GLY A 298 -3.59 -26.97 21.04
N LYS A 299 -4.67 -27.24 21.77
CA LYS A 299 -5.56 -28.35 21.49
C LYS A 299 -6.41 -28.05 20.28
N ASP A 300 -6.43 -28.94 19.34
CA ASP A 300 -7.27 -28.89 18.15
C ASP A 300 -8.74 -29.15 18.51
N ILE A 301 -9.61 -28.23 18.14
CA ILE A 301 -11.06 -28.33 18.32
C ILE A 301 -11.68 -28.39 16.91
N PRO A 302 -12.07 -29.58 16.45
CA PRO A 302 -12.67 -29.74 15.12
C PRO A 302 -14.09 -29.21 15.08
N GLU A 303 -14.51 -28.86 13.86
CA GLU A 303 -15.91 -28.57 13.51
C GLU A 303 -16.64 -27.53 14.39
N ILE A 304 -15.96 -26.42 14.71
CA ILE A 304 -16.63 -25.30 15.34
C ILE A 304 -17.46 -24.59 14.28
N GLU A 305 -18.77 -24.57 14.47
CA GLU A 305 -19.68 -23.83 13.62
C GLU A 305 -19.62 -22.32 13.93
N LEU A 306 -19.38 -21.51 12.90
CA LEU A 306 -19.37 -20.06 12.96
C LEU A 306 -20.55 -19.53 12.13
N LYS A 307 -21.37 -18.70 12.74
CA LYS A 307 -22.54 -18.04 12.11
C LYS A 307 -22.15 -16.62 11.75
N ILE A 308 -22.37 -16.26 10.49
CA ILE A 308 -21.89 -14.99 9.93
C ILE A 308 -23.04 -14.07 9.58
N ASP A 309 -23.07 -12.89 10.16
CA ASP A 309 -23.89 -11.79 9.68
C ASP A 309 -23.16 -11.10 8.51
N CYS A 310 -23.55 -11.49 7.30
CA CYS A 310 -22.93 -10.95 6.08
C CYS A 310 -23.22 -9.45 5.89
N LYS A 311 -24.31 -8.93 6.45
CA LYS A 311 -24.64 -7.49 6.36
C LYS A 311 -23.69 -6.65 7.22
N GLU A 312 -23.35 -7.13 8.42
CA GLU A 312 -22.34 -6.48 9.26
C GLU A 312 -20.96 -6.51 8.59
N LEU A 313 -20.56 -7.66 7.99
CA LEU A 313 -19.31 -7.75 7.24
C LEU A 313 -19.28 -6.79 6.04
N LEU A 314 -20.37 -6.70 5.28
CA LEU A 314 -20.50 -5.79 4.15
C LEU A 314 -20.40 -4.32 4.60
N ASN A 315 -21.09 -3.94 5.67
CA ASN A 315 -21.05 -2.59 6.22
C ASN A 315 -19.64 -2.20 6.68
N LEU A 316 -18.94 -3.14 7.32
CA LEU A 316 -17.55 -2.95 7.73
C LEU A 316 -16.65 -2.70 6.52
N LEU A 317 -16.76 -3.50 5.46
CA LEU A 317 -16.02 -3.30 4.21
C LEU A 317 -16.30 -1.95 3.58
N LYS A 318 -17.59 -1.58 3.44
CA LYS A 318 -18.00 -0.28 2.89
C LYS A 318 -17.37 0.86 3.66
N SER A 319 -17.53 0.85 5.00
CA SER A 319 -16.96 1.91 5.86
C SER A 319 -15.45 2.07 5.66
N LYS A 320 -14.68 0.97 5.59
CA LYS A 320 -13.22 1.04 5.43
C LYS A 320 -12.80 1.53 4.05
N ILE A 321 -13.51 1.10 3.02
CA ILE A 321 -13.24 1.54 1.65
C ILE A 321 -13.60 3.02 1.50
N ASP A 322 -14.73 3.44 2.04
CA ASP A 322 -15.18 4.85 2.02
C ASP A 322 -14.18 5.77 2.72
N ASP A 323 -13.65 5.37 3.90
CA ASP A 323 -12.59 6.08 4.62
C ASP A 323 -11.33 6.24 3.75
N GLY A 324 -10.92 5.17 3.06
CA GLY A 324 -9.76 5.18 2.17
C GLY A 324 -9.95 6.10 0.96
N VAL A 325 -11.14 6.07 0.35
CA VAL A 325 -11.48 6.94 -0.78
C VAL A 325 -11.60 8.40 -0.34
N ALA A 326 -12.17 8.66 0.85
CA ALA A 326 -12.22 10.01 1.42
C ALA A 326 -10.80 10.58 1.66
N ASN A 327 -9.88 9.76 2.19
CA ASN A 327 -8.48 10.14 2.35
C ASN A 327 -7.80 10.47 1.01
N PHE A 328 -8.10 9.70 -0.04
CA PHE A 328 -7.60 10.01 -1.39
C PHE A 328 -8.09 11.36 -1.89
N PHE A 329 -9.39 11.64 -1.80
CA PHE A 329 -9.96 12.91 -2.25
C PHE A 329 -9.52 14.10 -1.41
N ALA A 330 -9.19 13.91 -0.14
CA ALA A 330 -8.53 14.94 0.66
C ALA A 330 -7.16 15.32 0.08
N GLY A 331 -6.37 14.32 -0.32
CA GLY A 331 -5.11 14.54 -1.06
C GLY A 331 -5.32 15.27 -2.38
N VAL A 332 -6.34 14.87 -3.16
CA VAL A 332 -6.72 15.57 -4.40
C VAL A 332 -7.05 17.04 -4.13
N SER A 333 -7.85 17.32 -3.10
CA SER A 333 -8.25 18.70 -2.76
C SER A 333 -7.04 19.57 -2.42
N LYS A 334 -6.07 19.05 -1.67
CA LYS A 334 -4.82 19.73 -1.36
C LYS A 334 -4.02 20.02 -2.63
N VAL A 335 -3.82 19.03 -3.49
CA VAL A 335 -3.09 19.18 -4.76
C VAL A 335 -3.78 20.19 -5.67
N MET A 336 -5.11 20.17 -5.73
CA MET A 336 -5.87 21.11 -6.54
C MET A 336 -5.71 22.55 -6.06
N ALA A 337 -5.63 22.77 -4.76
CA ALA A 337 -5.43 24.11 -4.19
C ALA A 337 -4.01 24.66 -4.42
N GLU A 338 -3.00 23.78 -4.36
CA GLU A 338 -1.59 24.20 -4.34
C GLU A 338 -0.90 24.13 -5.71
N ASN A 339 -1.31 23.20 -6.59
CA ASN A 339 -0.52 22.82 -7.76
C ASN A 339 -1.24 22.90 -9.09
N ILE A 340 -2.57 23.10 -9.09
CA ILE A 340 -3.34 23.07 -10.33
C ILE A 340 -3.65 24.48 -10.81
N ASP A 341 -3.31 24.75 -12.08
CA ASP A 341 -3.60 26.04 -12.68
C ASP A 341 -5.10 26.22 -12.98
N ASN A 342 -5.49 27.51 -13.17
CA ASN A 342 -6.87 27.86 -13.46
C ASN A 342 -7.39 27.38 -14.82
N GLN A 343 -6.55 26.80 -15.67
CA GLN A 343 -6.93 26.28 -16.99
C GLN A 343 -7.25 24.78 -16.98
N CYS A 344 -6.99 24.08 -15.86
CA CYS A 344 -7.33 22.68 -15.71
C CYS A 344 -8.84 22.47 -15.83
N ARG A 345 -9.25 21.51 -16.67
CA ARG A 345 -10.64 21.13 -16.90
C ARG A 345 -10.96 19.72 -16.41
N ALA A 346 -9.96 18.92 -16.14
CA ALA A 346 -10.14 17.55 -15.68
C ALA A 346 -9.01 17.12 -14.75
N PHE A 347 -9.37 16.35 -13.73
CA PHE A 347 -8.45 15.59 -12.91
C PHE A 347 -8.67 14.10 -13.17
N HIS A 348 -7.61 13.40 -13.55
CA HIS A 348 -7.64 12.02 -13.99
C HIS A 348 -7.30 11.07 -12.82
N VAL A 349 -8.22 10.17 -12.47
CA VAL A 349 -8.05 9.23 -11.36
C VAL A 349 -7.86 7.82 -11.91
N PHE A 350 -6.70 7.23 -11.68
CA PHE A 350 -6.36 5.86 -12.10
C PHE A 350 -6.44 4.90 -10.91
N LEU A 351 -7.24 3.85 -11.07
CA LEU A 351 -7.34 2.78 -10.08
C LEU A 351 -6.28 1.71 -10.36
N GLY A 352 -5.40 1.45 -9.38
CA GLY A 352 -4.35 0.45 -9.40
C GLY A 352 -4.54 -0.57 -8.28
N GLY A 353 -3.74 -1.65 -8.32
CA GLY A 353 -3.84 -2.73 -7.34
C GLY A 353 -5.01 -3.68 -7.59
N ASN A 354 -4.88 -4.92 -7.09
CA ASN A 354 -5.90 -5.94 -7.36
C ASN A 354 -7.21 -5.70 -6.60
N ALA A 355 -7.12 -5.11 -5.41
CA ALA A 355 -8.30 -4.83 -4.60
C ALA A 355 -9.17 -3.70 -5.19
N SER A 356 -8.60 -2.83 -6.04
CA SER A 356 -9.37 -1.81 -6.77
C SER A 356 -10.39 -2.37 -7.79
N LYS A 357 -10.33 -3.67 -8.09
CA LYS A 357 -11.34 -4.33 -8.93
C LYS A 357 -12.70 -4.51 -8.23
N SER A 358 -12.73 -4.35 -6.92
CA SER A 358 -13.95 -4.52 -6.12
C SER A 358 -15.03 -3.52 -6.56
N VAL A 359 -16.26 -4.01 -6.71
CA VAL A 359 -17.44 -3.20 -6.98
C VAL A 359 -17.62 -2.13 -5.89
N LEU A 360 -17.32 -2.46 -4.64
CA LEU A 360 -17.39 -1.52 -3.51
C LEU A 360 -16.45 -0.32 -3.71
N VAL A 361 -15.22 -0.55 -4.21
CA VAL A 361 -14.28 0.53 -4.51
C VAL A 361 -14.84 1.45 -5.60
N LYS A 362 -15.38 0.88 -6.66
CA LYS A 362 -16.00 1.65 -7.74
C LYS A 362 -17.15 2.51 -7.23
N GLN A 363 -18.07 1.92 -6.46
CA GLN A 363 -19.22 2.63 -5.86
C GLN A 363 -18.73 3.79 -4.95
N ALA A 364 -17.75 3.52 -4.07
CA ALA A 364 -17.19 4.53 -3.19
C ALA A 364 -16.58 5.71 -3.98
N PHE A 365 -15.85 5.43 -5.07
CA PHE A 365 -15.27 6.47 -5.93
C PHE A 365 -16.33 7.28 -6.67
N GLU A 366 -17.37 6.66 -7.21
CA GLU A 366 -18.45 7.38 -7.89
C GLU A 366 -19.19 8.32 -6.91
N ASN A 367 -19.51 7.83 -5.71
CA ASN A 367 -20.17 8.62 -4.67
C ASN A 367 -19.28 9.79 -4.20
N ALA A 368 -18.01 9.54 -3.94
CA ALA A 368 -17.07 10.57 -3.50
C ALA A 368 -16.78 11.59 -4.61
N LYS A 369 -16.66 11.14 -5.86
CA LYS A 369 -16.47 11.99 -7.04
C LYS A 369 -17.59 13.01 -7.19
N GLU A 370 -18.85 12.58 -7.08
CA GLU A 370 -20.01 13.47 -7.18
C GLU A 370 -20.02 14.54 -6.06
N LYS A 371 -19.77 14.09 -4.83
CA LYS A 371 -19.68 14.99 -3.68
C LYS A 371 -18.56 16.02 -3.84
N GLN A 372 -17.38 15.56 -4.25
CA GLN A 372 -16.21 16.42 -4.44
C GLN A 372 -16.38 17.39 -5.61
N LEU A 373 -17.01 16.95 -6.69
CA LEU A 373 -17.29 17.79 -7.84
C LEU A 373 -18.24 18.94 -7.48
N LYS A 374 -19.29 18.68 -6.69
CA LYS A 374 -20.21 19.71 -6.19
C LYS A 374 -19.46 20.74 -5.35
N ALA A 375 -18.63 20.29 -4.41
CA ALA A 375 -17.84 21.19 -3.55
C ALA A 375 -16.85 22.05 -4.38
N TYR A 376 -16.16 21.45 -5.34
CA TYR A 376 -15.21 22.16 -6.19
C TYR A 376 -15.85 23.20 -7.10
N LYS A 377 -16.97 22.87 -7.74
CA LYS A 377 -17.71 23.81 -8.59
C LYS A 377 -18.20 25.03 -7.80
N GLN A 378 -18.65 24.83 -6.57
CA GLN A 378 -19.06 25.92 -5.68
C GLN A 378 -17.88 26.84 -5.31
N MET A 379 -16.70 26.26 -5.02
CA MET A 379 -15.51 27.04 -4.63
C MET A 379 -14.87 27.77 -5.81
N ALA A 380 -14.73 27.09 -6.95
CA ALA A 380 -13.93 27.57 -8.08
C ALA A 380 -14.75 28.32 -9.14
N SER A 381 -16.08 28.37 -9.04
CA SER A 381 -17.00 28.92 -10.05
C SER A 381 -16.74 28.34 -11.46
N LYS A 382 -16.44 27.05 -11.55
CA LYS A 382 -16.09 26.35 -12.79
C LYS A 382 -17.09 25.23 -13.07
N ASP A 383 -18.00 25.45 -13.98
CA ASP A 383 -19.04 24.46 -14.34
C ASP A 383 -18.52 23.32 -15.22
N ASP A 384 -17.43 23.52 -15.96
CA ASP A 384 -16.87 22.59 -16.94
C ASP A 384 -15.74 21.69 -16.40
N PHE A 385 -15.50 21.66 -15.08
CA PHE A 385 -14.53 20.76 -14.47
C PHE A 385 -15.09 19.36 -14.26
N ALA A 386 -14.24 18.33 -14.47
CA ALA A 386 -14.61 16.92 -14.28
C ALA A 386 -13.53 16.12 -13.54
N PHE A 387 -13.96 15.17 -12.71
CA PHE A 387 -13.14 14.05 -12.28
C PHE A 387 -13.40 12.87 -13.22
N ILE A 388 -12.34 12.37 -13.86
CA ILE A 388 -12.44 11.24 -14.81
C ILE A 388 -11.84 10.02 -14.15
N LEU A 389 -12.66 9.01 -13.89
CA LEU A 389 -12.25 7.74 -13.28
C LEU A 389 -11.86 6.74 -14.37
N TYR A 390 -10.69 6.12 -14.20
CA TYR A 390 -10.17 5.08 -15.07
C TYR A 390 -10.17 3.74 -14.35
N GLU A 391 -10.77 2.76 -14.98
CA GLU A 391 -10.90 1.40 -14.48
C GLU A 391 -9.53 0.72 -14.29
N PRO A 392 -9.38 -0.21 -13.33
CA PRO A 392 -8.13 -0.93 -13.12
C PRO A 392 -7.69 -1.66 -14.38
N LEU A 393 -6.45 -1.45 -14.81
CA LEU A 393 -5.91 -2.06 -16.02
C LEU A 393 -6.08 -3.59 -16.02
N GLY A 394 -6.40 -4.14 -17.20
CA GLY A 394 -6.58 -5.58 -17.41
C GLY A 394 -7.95 -6.12 -17.03
N THR A 395 -8.91 -5.26 -16.69
CA THR A 395 -10.33 -5.59 -16.58
C THR A 395 -11.03 -5.40 -17.93
N GLU A 396 -12.17 -6.07 -18.16
CA GLU A 396 -13.00 -5.85 -19.34
C GLU A 396 -13.47 -4.39 -19.45
N ALA A 397 -13.79 -3.78 -18.32
CA ALA A 397 -14.19 -2.38 -18.26
C ALA A 397 -13.06 -1.45 -18.73
N SER A 398 -11.81 -1.69 -18.28
CA SER A 398 -10.67 -0.92 -18.76
C SER A 398 -10.40 -1.11 -20.25
N ASP A 399 -10.56 -2.34 -20.77
CA ASP A 399 -10.37 -2.63 -22.19
C ASP A 399 -11.38 -1.88 -23.07
N LYS A 400 -12.66 -1.85 -22.67
CA LYS A 400 -13.70 -1.06 -23.30
C LYS A 400 -13.36 0.44 -23.28
N GLN A 401 -13.01 0.96 -22.13
CA GLN A 401 -12.64 2.38 -21.95
C GLN A 401 -11.41 2.76 -22.79
N ILE A 402 -10.39 1.91 -22.84
CA ILE A 402 -9.19 2.10 -23.69
C ILE A 402 -9.58 2.12 -25.17
N LEU A 403 -10.42 1.19 -25.62
CA LEU A 403 -10.88 1.13 -26.99
C LEU A 403 -11.65 2.40 -27.40
N GLU A 404 -12.54 2.87 -26.54
CA GLU A 404 -13.32 4.10 -26.75
C GLU A 404 -12.41 5.35 -26.88
N LEU A 405 -11.44 5.48 -25.97
CA LEU A 405 -10.56 6.65 -25.90
C LEU A 405 -9.49 6.66 -26.99
N THR A 406 -8.94 5.49 -27.34
CA THR A 406 -7.78 5.38 -28.23
C THR A 406 -8.09 4.89 -29.61
N ARG A 407 -9.29 4.32 -29.82
CA ARG A 407 -9.69 3.57 -31.04
C ARG A 407 -8.75 2.40 -31.34
N LYS A 408 -8.07 1.89 -30.32
CA LYS A 408 -7.15 0.74 -30.41
C LYS A 408 -7.45 -0.24 -29.31
N ASP A 409 -7.34 -1.51 -29.63
CA ASP A 409 -7.32 -2.58 -28.64
C ASP A 409 -6.19 -2.39 -27.64
N ALA A 410 -6.45 -2.67 -26.36
CA ALA A 410 -5.49 -2.50 -25.29
C ALA A 410 -4.20 -3.30 -25.52
N LEU A 411 -4.28 -4.48 -26.13
CA LEU A 411 -3.12 -5.30 -26.48
C LEU A 411 -2.24 -4.63 -27.55
N LYS A 412 -2.85 -3.99 -28.54
CA LYS A 412 -2.14 -3.27 -29.61
C LYS A 412 -1.38 -2.03 -29.10
N ALA A 413 -1.85 -1.41 -28.01
CA ALA A 413 -1.14 -0.31 -27.38
C ALA A 413 0.23 -0.75 -26.82
N TRP A 414 0.42 -2.04 -26.54
CA TRP A 414 1.62 -2.63 -25.96
C TRP A 414 2.35 -3.63 -26.89
N GLY A 415 2.20 -3.48 -28.18
CA GLY A 415 2.94 -4.28 -29.18
C GLY A 415 2.29 -5.60 -29.56
N GLY A 416 1.07 -5.88 -29.09
CA GLY A 416 0.27 -7.01 -29.54
C GLY A 416 0.47 -8.36 -28.81
N TYR A 417 1.41 -8.43 -27.85
CA TYR A 417 1.73 -9.69 -27.16
C TYR A 417 1.23 -9.76 -25.72
N VAL A 418 1.49 -8.71 -24.92
CA VAL A 418 1.14 -8.64 -23.51
C VAL A 418 0.70 -7.22 -23.20
N LYS A 419 -0.32 -7.07 -22.37
CA LYS A 419 -0.78 -5.79 -21.84
C LYS A 419 -0.62 -5.73 -20.31
N PRO A 420 -0.38 -4.54 -19.74
CA PRO A 420 -0.37 -4.39 -18.30
C PRO A 420 -1.75 -4.65 -17.69
N ASN A 421 -1.74 -5.12 -16.46
CA ASN A 421 -2.92 -5.21 -15.62
C ASN A 421 -2.66 -4.51 -14.28
N CYS A 422 -3.62 -4.51 -13.38
CA CYS A 422 -3.52 -3.84 -12.09
C CYS A 422 -2.35 -4.33 -11.20
N LYS A 423 -1.79 -5.52 -11.45
CA LYS A 423 -0.59 -6.03 -10.76
C LYS A 423 0.69 -5.79 -11.55
N THR A 424 0.66 -6.06 -12.85
CA THR A 424 1.87 -5.98 -13.69
C THR A 424 2.15 -4.56 -14.20
N GLY A 425 1.20 -3.64 -14.06
CA GLY A 425 1.33 -2.25 -14.50
C GLY A 425 2.57 -1.55 -13.93
N VAL A 426 2.91 -1.82 -12.67
CA VAL A 426 4.14 -1.31 -12.04
C VAL A 426 5.38 -1.76 -12.82
N ALA A 427 5.49 -3.04 -13.15
CA ALA A 427 6.64 -3.56 -13.90
C ALA A 427 6.73 -2.97 -15.32
N PHE A 428 5.58 -2.84 -16.01
CA PHE A 428 5.53 -2.21 -17.33
C PHE A 428 5.94 -0.73 -17.27
N GLY A 429 5.48 0.01 -16.25
CA GLY A 429 5.88 1.40 -16.04
C GLY A 429 7.37 1.55 -15.78
N LEU A 430 7.96 0.68 -14.97
CA LEU A 430 9.41 0.66 -14.73
C LEU A 430 10.21 0.44 -16.04
N LEU A 431 9.70 -0.39 -16.96
CA LEU A 431 10.34 -0.59 -18.25
C LEU A 431 10.26 0.67 -19.15
N GLU A 432 9.21 1.47 -19.03
CA GLU A 432 9.08 2.73 -19.78
C GLU A 432 10.04 3.83 -19.26
N ILE A 433 10.45 3.78 -18.00
CA ILE A 433 11.40 4.75 -17.40
C ILE A 433 12.87 4.43 -17.78
N ARG A 434 13.14 3.31 -18.43
CA ARG A 434 14.51 3.01 -18.88
C ARG A 434 15.07 4.14 -19.74
N ASN A 435 16.37 4.39 -19.60
CA ASN A 435 17.07 5.41 -20.39
C ASN A 435 17.03 5.03 -21.87
N LYS A 436 16.15 5.66 -22.63
CA LYS A 436 16.00 5.55 -24.08
C LYS A 436 15.73 6.95 -24.66
N ALA A 437 16.14 7.18 -25.88
CA ALA A 437 15.79 8.40 -26.60
C ALA A 437 14.26 8.53 -26.69
N GLY A 438 13.72 9.72 -26.39
CA GLY A 438 12.27 9.95 -26.33
C GLY A 438 11.59 9.29 -25.15
N GLY A 439 12.31 8.96 -24.07
CA GLY A 439 11.77 8.41 -22.84
C GLY A 439 11.04 9.43 -21.97
N ILE A 440 10.88 9.10 -20.71
CA ILE A 440 10.19 9.90 -19.72
C ILE A 440 11.21 10.58 -18.81
N GLU A 441 11.12 11.91 -18.69
CA GLU A 441 11.85 12.68 -17.70
C GLU A 441 11.17 12.52 -16.34
N MET A 442 11.86 11.82 -15.44
CA MET A 442 11.39 11.55 -14.08
C MET A 442 11.99 12.54 -13.10
N PRO A 443 11.26 12.91 -12.04
CA PRO A 443 11.88 13.61 -10.93
C PRO A 443 13.02 12.76 -10.35
N SER A 444 14.11 13.41 -9.94
CA SER A 444 15.22 12.70 -9.32
C SER A 444 14.77 12.10 -8.00
N ILE A 445 15.09 10.83 -7.76
CA ILE A 445 14.78 10.13 -6.49
C ILE A 445 15.48 10.83 -5.31
N ASP A 446 16.59 11.52 -5.60
CA ASP A 446 17.40 12.27 -4.60
C ASP A 446 16.94 13.72 -4.40
N SER A 447 16.04 14.23 -5.25
CA SER A 447 15.73 15.65 -5.31
C SER A 447 14.64 16.13 -4.36
N ASN A 448 14.32 15.46 -3.32
CA ASN A 448 13.73 15.97 -2.08
C ASN A 448 13.23 14.80 -1.23
N PRO A 449 13.84 14.53 -0.09
CA PRO A 449 13.15 13.78 0.94
C PRO A 449 11.96 14.63 1.38
N VAL A 450 10.80 14.29 0.85
CA VAL A 450 9.56 14.92 1.27
C VAL A 450 9.24 14.41 2.65
N PHE A 451 9.13 15.30 3.60
CA PHE A 451 8.69 14.96 4.94
C PHE A 451 7.22 14.52 4.88
N LYS A 452 6.93 13.31 5.37
CA LYS A 452 5.66 12.60 5.09
C LYS A 452 4.55 12.85 6.11
N TYR A 453 4.83 13.63 7.15
CA TYR A 453 3.92 13.79 8.28
C TYR A 453 3.44 15.23 8.40
N ASP A 454 2.17 15.40 8.78
CA ASP A 454 1.69 16.66 9.33
C ASP A 454 2.04 16.65 10.82
N LEU A 455 2.75 17.67 11.29
CA LEU A 455 3.10 17.86 12.70
C LEU A 455 2.18 18.91 13.31
N GLY A 456 1.73 18.67 14.53
CA GLY A 456 0.83 19.61 15.20
C GLY A 456 0.63 19.28 16.67
N VAL A 457 -0.36 19.91 17.23
CA VAL A 457 -0.80 19.73 18.63
C VAL A 457 -2.27 19.37 18.66
N GLU A 458 -2.68 18.65 19.70
CA GLU A 458 -4.09 18.43 19.97
C GLU A 458 -4.61 19.52 20.92
N LYS A 459 -5.68 20.22 20.53
CA LYS A 459 -6.37 21.19 21.35
C LYS A 459 -7.88 20.91 21.28
N GLU A 460 -8.53 20.81 22.44
CA GLU A 460 -9.98 20.60 22.54
C GLU A 460 -10.48 19.38 21.73
N GLY A 461 -9.69 18.28 21.72
CA GLY A 461 -10.01 17.06 20.97
C GLY A 461 -9.89 17.21 19.44
N LYS A 462 -9.19 18.26 18.95
CA LYS A 462 -8.94 18.48 17.54
C LYS A 462 -7.45 18.60 17.25
N PHE A 463 -7.02 18.01 16.14
CA PHE A 463 -5.65 18.15 15.64
C PHE A 463 -5.49 19.51 14.94
N HIS A 464 -4.51 20.28 15.37
CA HIS A 464 -4.10 21.54 14.76
C HIS A 464 -2.72 21.37 14.15
N ALA A 465 -2.67 21.20 12.82
CA ALA A 465 -1.40 21.11 12.10
C ALA A 465 -0.67 22.45 12.15
N LYS A 466 0.59 22.43 12.59
CA LYS A 466 1.51 23.56 12.61
C LYS A 466 2.51 23.52 11.47
N ILE A 467 2.97 22.32 11.13
CA ILE A 467 3.87 22.06 10.01
C ILE A 467 3.21 21.02 9.13
N SER A 468 2.93 21.37 7.89
CA SER A 468 2.35 20.44 6.91
C SER A 468 3.42 19.51 6.37
N ARG A 469 3.02 18.27 6.05
CA ARG A 469 3.85 17.37 5.23
C ARG A 469 4.28 18.12 3.96
N ASP A 470 5.39 17.73 3.37
CA ASP A 470 5.95 18.35 2.17
C ASP A 470 6.51 19.78 2.38
N SER A 471 6.23 20.46 3.51
CA SER A 471 6.74 21.80 3.79
C SER A 471 8.12 21.79 4.45
N LEU A 472 8.46 20.73 5.19
CA LEU A 472 9.72 20.61 5.91
C LEU A 472 10.80 20.06 4.97
N LYS A 473 11.82 20.86 4.68
CA LYS A 473 12.96 20.44 3.86
C LYS A 473 14.07 19.85 4.71
N THR A 474 14.84 18.92 4.14
CA THR A 474 15.97 18.32 4.82
C THR A 474 17.00 19.38 5.24
N ASN A 475 17.40 19.32 6.50
CA ASN A 475 18.36 20.23 7.12
C ASN A 475 17.92 21.71 7.19
N GLU A 476 16.62 22.01 6.97
CA GLU A 476 16.04 23.32 7.23
C GLU A 476 15.17 23.26 8.49
N TYR A 477 15.39 24.20 9.41
CA TYR A 477 14.57 24.31 10.62
C TYR A 477 13.32 25.15 10.37
N GLN A 478 12.18 24.66 10.81
CA GLN A 478 10.92 25.43 10.86
C GLN A 478 10.47 25.58 12.31
N ILE A 479 9.92 26.75 12.64
CA ILE A 479 9.40 27.01 13.99
C ILE A 479 8.11 26.19 14.14
N PHE A 480 8.10 25.29 15.11
CA PHE A 480 6.94 24.51 15.49
C PHE A 480 6.08 25.25 16.50
N GLN A 481 6.72 25.88 17.48
CA GLN A 481 6.07 26.67 18.53
C GLN A 481 6.96 27.82 18.94
N THR A 482 6.37 29.02 19.00
CA THR A 482 7.09 30.21 19.48
C THR A 482 7.11 30.26 21.00
N LYS A 483 8.06 31.01 21.54
CA LYS A 483 8.19 31.30 22.96
C LYS A 483 6.90 31.86 23.58
N GLU A 484 6.22 32.74 22.87
CA GLU A 484 4.97 33.36 23.35
C GLU A 484 3.77 32.38 23.40
N GLU A 485 3.80 31.33 22.57
CA GLU A 485 2.79 30.28 22.58
C GLU A 485 3.04 29.21 23.67
N TRP A 486 4.22 29.25 24.29
CA TRP A 486 4.63 28.30 25.30
C TRP A 486 4.10 28.71 26.67
N GLY A 487 3.12 28.02 27.19
CA GLY A 487 2.45 28.32 28.47
C GLY A 487 3.22 27.87 29.73
N GLY A 488 4.52 27.55 29.67
CA GLY A 488 5.32 27.18 30.84
C GLY A 488 5.15 25.73 31.30
N PHE A 489 4.87 24.77 30.41
CA PHE A 489 4.77 23.34 30.73
C PHE A 489 6.12 22.64 30.62
N ASP A 490 6.31 21.59 31.41
CA ASP A 490 7.57 20.82 31.51
C ASP A 490 7.85 19.89 30.31
N GLY A 491 6.95 19.84 29.32
CA GLY A 491 7.09 19.00 28.13
C GLY A 491 6.24 19.46 26.96
N LEU A 492 6.64 19.11 25.76
CA LEU A 492 5.90 19.36 24.53
C LEU A 492 5.50 18.04 23.90
N GLU A 493 4.20 17.82 23.77
CA GLU A 493 3.67 16.68 23.03
C GLU A 493 3.48 17.07 21.57
N ILE A 494 4.26 16.47 20.67
CA ILE A 494 4.12 16.62 19.24
C ILE A 494 3.26 15.48 18.71
N ARG A 495 2.11 15.83 18.16
CA ARG A 495 1.25 14.89 17.44
C ARG A 495 1.63 14.89 15.97
N TYR A 496 1.60 13.73 15.34
CA TYR A 496 1.87 13.62 13.91
C TYR A 496 0.99 12.58 13.23
N SER A 497 0.72 12.79 11.95
CA SER A 497 -0.05 11.87 11.13
C SER A 497 0.48 11.80 9.70
N ASP A 498 0.51 10.60 9.16
CA ASP A 498 0.80 10.32 7.74
C ASP A 498 -0.47 10.28 6.87
N LYS A 499 -1.63 10.48 7.47
CA LYS A 499 -2.92 10.47 6.78
C LYS A 499 -3.21 11.83 6.13
N PRO A 500 -3.84 11.86 4.95
CA PRO A 500 -4.24 13.12 4.28
C PRO A 500 -5.18 13.98 5.14
N ILE A 501 -6.06 13.34 5.92
CA ILE A 501 -6.88 13.99 6.94
C ILE A 501 -6.36 13.52 8.29
N ALA A 502 -5.59 14.37 8.97
CA ALA A 502 -5.19 14.13 10.34
C ALA A 502 -6.35 14.44 11.29
N ASN A 503 -6.68 13.51 12.16
CA ASN A 503 -7.66 13.67 13.21
C ASN A 503 -7.19 12.91 14.47
N THR A 504 -7.87 13.13 15.60
CA THR A 504 -7.48 12.55 16.90
C THR A 504 -7.38 11.02 16.91
N ASN A 505 -8.07 10.32 16.00
CA ASN A 505 -8.08 8.86 15.94
C ASN A 505 -6.91 8.28 15.14
N ASN A 506 -6.15 9.11 14.41
CA ASN A 506 -5.05 8.66 13.56
C ASN A 506 -3.72 9.37 13.83
N LEU A 507 -3.56 9.91 15.02
CA LEU A 507 -2.34 10.59 15.45
C LEU A 507 -1.38 9.61 16.14
N SER A 508 -0.11 9.78 15.85
CA SER A 508 0.99 9.24 16.66
C SER A 508 1.53 10.35 17.56
N ILE A 509 2.13 9.96 18.67
CA ILE A 509 2.63 10.88 19.69
C ILE A 509 4.15 10.78 19.74
N HIS A 510 4.80 11.92 19.86
CA HIS A 510 6.20 12.03 20.23
C HIS A 510 6.32 12.98 21.41
N ASP A 511 6.67 12.42 22.57
CA ASP A 511 6.89 13.18 23.80
C ASP A 511 8.32 13.67 23.85
N THR A 512 8.50 14.95 24.09
CA THR A 512 9.80 15.58 24.26
C THR A 512 9.88 16.15 25.67
N GLU A 513 10.82 15.67 26.47
CA GLU A 513 11.18 16.28 27.74
C GLU A 513 12.13 17.46 27.46
N LEU A 514 11.74 18.65 27.86
CA LEU A 514 12.62 19.83 27.82
C LEU A 514 13.33 19.95 29.17
N LYS A 515 14.64 20.10 29.09
CA LYS A 515 15.46 20.36 30.29
C LYS A 515 15.35 21.84 30.64
N GLU A 516 14.75 22.10 31.80
CA GLU A 516 14.62 23.42 32.46
C GLU A 516 13.73 24.48 31.77
N HIS A 517 13.05 25.28 32.62
CA HIS A 517 12.00 26.27 32.31
C HIS A 517 12.46 27.50 31.49
N GLU A 518 13.26 27.33 30.47
CA GLU A 518 13.58 28.44 29.58
C GLU A 518 12.50 28.59 28.50
N GLU A 519 11.96 29.80 28.38
CA GLU A 519 11.09 30.19 27.28
C GLU A 519 11.90 30.21 25.98
N VAL A 520 11.74 29.19 25.14
CA VAL A 520 12.46 29.03 23.87
C VAL A 520 11.52 28.73 22.71
N ASP A 521 11.92 29.14 21.52
CA ASP A 521 11.23 28.70 20.31
C ASP A 521 11.58 27.22 20.05
N VAL A 522 10.54 26.39 19.85
CA VAL A 522 10.73 25.01 19.43
C VAL A 522 10.79 24.96 17.91
N LYS A 523 11.89 24.44 17.38
CA LYS A 523 12.12 24.28 15.95
C LYS A 523 12.25 22.81 15.59
N VAL A 524 11.69 22.43 14.46
CA VAL A 524 11.75 21.07 13.94
C VAL A 524 12.57 21.06 12.65
N CYS A 525 13.39 20.04 12.49
CA CYS A 525 14.20 19.83 11.30
C CYS A 525 14.05 18.37 10.83
N CYS A 526 13.90 18.16 9.52
CA CYS A 526 14.03 16.85 8.92
C CYS A 526 15.53 16.56 8.69
N VAL A 527 16.10 15.61 9.42
CA VAL A 527 17.51 15.22 9.29
C VAL A 527 17.61 14.03 8.34
N ASP A 528 18.58 14.06 7.41
CA ASP A 528 18.85 12.89 6.58
C ASP A 528 19.42 11.78 7.47
N SER A 529 18.83 10.58 7.42
CA SER A 529 19.20 9.42 8.24
C SER A 529 20.64 8.93 8.05
N GLN A 530 21.41 9.59 7.18
CA GLN A 530 22.87 9.35 7.04
C GLN A 530 23.73 10.16 8.02
N SER A 531 23.19 11.17 8.68
CA SER A 531 23.88 11.86 9.77
C SER A 531 23.45 11.24 11.09
N SER A 532 24.16 10.23 11.55
CA SER A 532 24.06 9.70 12.92
C SER A 532 24.58 10.77 13.90
N GLY A 533 23.79 11.74 14.19
CA GLY A 533 24.01 12.74 15.20
C GLY A 533 22.71 12.97 15.92
N ALA A 534 22.66 12.48 17.15
CA ALA A 534 21.56 12.71 18.07
C ALA A 534 21.23 14.21 18.17
N VAL A 535 19.94 14.51 18.13
CA VAL A 535 19.38 15.73 18.72
C VAL A 535 18.45 15.28 19.81
#